data_fc375ef1a6a2617a69831d3df2b849cc
#
_entry.id   fc375ef1a6a2617a69831d3df2b849cc
#
_cell.length_a   1.000
_cell.length_b   1.000
_cell.length_c   1.000
_cell.angle_alpha   90.00
_cell.angle_beta   90.00
_cell.angle_gamma   90.00
#
_symmetry.space_group_name_H-M   'P 1'
#
loop_
_entity.id
_entity.type
_entity.pdbx_description
1 polymer ?
#
loop_
_entity_poly.entity_id
_entity_poly.type
_entity_poly.pdbx_seq_one_letter_code
_entity_poly.pdbx_strand_id
1 'polypeptide(L)'
;MTAKRLTKEDIRNAPILNPVDHVVLAFDNDEVTSQAVDALRATGFADQDILAYSAAEATPRLQERVRAASGAAGFGYEIVLMRRYLSYAEQGAGWMIVYAPDDAAVQRIVDVAKRFNAKCAVRYHRLANEDLI
;
A
#
# COMPACT_ATOMS: atom_id res chain seq x y z
N MET A 1 -17.66 -11.33 9.01
CA MET A 1 -16.93 -11.75 7.79
C MET A 1 -15.45 -11.87 8.11
N THR A 2 -14.84 -12.92 7.64
CA THR A 2 -13.41 -13.15 7.83
C THR A 2 -12.62 -12.23 6.89
N ALA A 3 -11.57 -11.58 7.40
CA ALA A 3 -10.66 -10.80 6.58
C ALA A 3 -10.01 -11.71 5.52
N LYS A 4 -9.83 -11.19 4.32
CA LYS A 4 -9.25 -11.94 3.21
C LYS A 4 -7.88 -11.36 2.85
N ARG A 5 -6.86 -12.20 2.93
CA ARG A 5 -5.53 -11.84 2.44
C ARG A 5 -5.52 -11.83 0.91
N LEU A 6 -5.08 -10.71 0.34
CA LEU A 6 -5.02 -10.53 -1.10
C LEU A 6 -3.67 -10.96 -1.67
N THR A 7 -3.67 -11.31 -2.95
CA THR A 7 -2.47 -11.61 -3.73
C THR A 7 -2.16 -10.46 -4.69
N LYS A 8 -0.96 -10.47 -5.28
CA LYS A 8 -0.62 -9.49 -6.32
C LYS A 8 -1.57 -9.57 -7.51
N GLU A 9 -2.05 -10.77 -7.84
CA GLU A 9 -3.03 -10.95 -8.91
C GLU A 9 -4.36 -10.28 -8.56
N ASP A 10 -4.83 -10.44 -7.32
CA ASP A 10 -6.05 -9.79 -6.86
C ASP A 10 -5.94 -8.27 -6.99
N ILE A 11 -4.80 -7.71 -6.59
CA ILE A 11 -4.55 -6.26 -6.69
C ILE A 11 -4.56 -5.81 -8.15
N ARG A 12 -3.87 -6.55 -9.01
CA ARG A 12 -3.76 -6.21 -10.44
C ARG A 12 -5.12 -6.23 -11.13
N ASN A 13 -5.96 -7.21 -10.79
CA ASN A 13 -7.24 -7.42 -11.44
C ASN A 13 -8.37 -6.54 -10.90
N ALA A 14 -8.16 -5.90 -9.75
CA ALA A 14 -9.16 -5.02 -9.17
C ALA A 14 -9.30 -3.74 -10.00
N PRO A 15 -10.53 -3.32 -10.34
CA PRO A 15 -10.76 -2.10 -11.13
C PRO A 15 -10.34 -0.82 -10.38
N ILE A 16 -10.40 -0.84 -9.05
CA ILE A 16 -9.93 0.25 -8.20
C ILE A 16 -9.01 -0.33 -7.11
N LEU A 17 -8.09 0.50 -6.61
CA LEU A 17 -7.21 0.09 -5.53
C LEU A 17 -7.95 0.25 -4.19
N ASN A 18 -8.49 -0.86 -3.70
CA ASN A 18 -9.18 -0.89 -2.42
C ASN A 18 -8.84 -2.18 -1.65
N PRO A 19 -7.59 -2.34 -1.21
CA PRO A 19 -7.16 -3.56 -0.49
C PRO A 19 -7.67 -3.54 0.95
N VAL A 20 -8.93 -3.86 1.15
CA VAL A 20 -9.58 -3.91 2.47
C VAL A 20 -8.81 -4.84 3.40
N ASP A 21 -8.67 -4.45 4.66
CA ASP A 21 -7.90 -5.15 5.70
C ASP A 21 -6.40 -5.21 5.42
N HIS A 22 -5.91 -4.31 4.58
CA HIS A 22 -4.50 -4.17 4.28
C HIS A 22 -4.05 -2.73 4.51
N VAL A 23 -2.74 -2.55 4.67
CA VAL A 23 -2.10 -1.24 4.75
C VAL A 23 -1.20 -1.06 3.54
N VAL A 24 -1.35 0.05 2.83
CA VAL A 24 -0.47 0.45 1.73
C VAL A 24 0.61 1.36 2.29
N LEU A 25 1.88 1.03 2.06
CA LEU A 25 3.02 1.82 2.54
C LEU A 25 3.95 2.15 1.37
N ALA A 26 4.54 3.34 1.45
CA ALA A 26 5.61 3.75 0.54
C ALA A 26 6.83 4.20 1.36
N PHE A 27 8.01 3.88 0.85
CA PHE A 27 9.29 4.25 1.47
C PHE A 27 10.16 4.99 0.46
N ASP A 28 11.24 5.61 0.93
CA ASP A 28 12.10 6.47 0.11
C ASP A 28 12.57 5.81 -1.19
N ASN A 29 12.89 4.53 -1.12
CA ASN A 29 13.41 3.76 -2.27
C ASN A 29 13.24 2.26 -2.03
N ASP A 30 13.62 1.47 -3.02
CA ASP A 30 13.47 0.02 -2.97
C ASP A 30 14.33 -0.63 -1.88
N GLU A 31 15.50 -0.08 -1.59
CA GLU A 31 16.39 -0.60 -0.56
C GLU A 31 15.75 -0.45 0.84
N VAL A 32 15.24 0.73 1.15
CA VAL A 32 14.56 0.98 2.43
C VAL A 32 13.32 0.10 2.54
N THR A 33 12.59 -0.07 1.45
CA THR A 33 11.42 -0.96 1.41
C THR A 33 11.83 -2.40 1.76
N SER A 34 12.92 -2.88 1.21
CA SER A 34 13.43 -4.22 1.51
C SER A 34 13.80 -4.39 2.98
N GLN A 35 14.43 -3.38 3.57
CA GLN A 35 14.74 -3.38 5.01
C GLN A 35 13.47 -3.40 5.87
N ALA A 36 12.45 -2.65 5.47
CA ALA A 36 11.17 -2.63 6.18
C ALA A 36 10.45 -3.98 6.07
N VAL A 37 10.53 -4.65 4.92
CA VAL A 37 9.99 -6.01 4.75
C VAL A 37 10.64 -6.96 5.75
N ASP A 38 11.98 -6.93 5.86
CA ASP A 38 12.71 -7.78 6.80
C ASP A 38 12.30 -7.49 8.26
N ALA A 39 12.11 -6.22 8.59
CA ALA A 39 11.66 -5.83 9.92
C ALA A 39 10.25 -6.36 10.24
N LEU A 40 9.34 -6.33 9.26
CA LEU A 40 7.99 -6.90 9.44
C LEU A 40 8.05 -8.41 9.65
N ARG A 41 8.86 -9.12 8.87
CA ARG A 41 9.08 -10.56 9.07
C ARG A 41 9.57 -10.86 10.48
N ALA A 42 10.47 -10.05 10.98
CA ALA A 42 11.01 -10.20 12.33
C ALA A 42 9.95 -10.03 13.42
N THR A 43 8.86 -9.31 13.13
CA THR A 43 7.73 -9.16 14.07
C THR A 43 6.67 -10.25 13.92
N GLY A 44 6.85 -11.19 12.99
CA GLY A 44 5.95 -12.34 12.84
C GLY A 44 5.07 -12.34 11.59
N PHE A 45 5.20 -11.35 10.70
CA PHE A 45 4.47 -11.39 9.43
C PHE A 45 5.04 -12.49 8.54
N ALA A 46 4.14 -13.27 7.91
CA ALA A 46 4.51 -14.27 6.92
C ALA A 46 4.80 -13.61 5.56
N ASP A 47 5.56 -14.30 4.71
CA ASP A 47 5.86 -13.79 3.37
C ASP A 47 4.59 -13.48 2.56
N GLN A 48 3.56 -14.31 2.68
CA GLN A 48 2.30 -14.11 1.96
C GLN A 48 1.53 -12.86 2.45
N ASP A 49 1.84 -12.37 3.64
CA ASP A 49 1.18 -11.18 4.20
C ASP A 49 1.71 -9.89 3.58
N ILE A 50 2.86 -9.94 2.91
CA ILE A 50 3.57 -8.76 2.43
C ILE A 50 3.70 -8.82 0.91
N LEU A 51 3.01 -7.90 0.22
CA LEU A 51 3.13 -7.74 -1.22
C LEU A 51 4.06 -6.56 -1.49
N ALA A 52 5.30 -6.84 -1.87
CA ALA A 52 6.29 -5.79 -2.12
C ALA A 52 6.36 -5.46 -3.62
N TYR A 53 6.48 -4.17 -3.92
CA TYR A 53 6.59 -3.66 -5.28
C TYR A 53 7.75 -2.67 -5.35
N SER A 54 8.57 -2.79 -6.40
CA SER A 54 9.59 -1.78 -6.68
C SER A 54 8.96 -0.52 -7.26
N ALA A 55 9.72 0.58 -7.26
CA ALA A 55 9.29 1.81 -7.93
C ALA A 55 9.02 1.55 -9.42
N ALA A 56 9.87 0.75 -10.06
CA ALA A 56 9.72 0.40 -11.48
C ALA A 56 8.45 -0.39 -11.76
N GLU A 57 8.03 -1.26 -10.83
CA GLU A 57 6.78 -2.01 -10.95
C GLU A 57 5.55 -1.15 -10.65
N ALA A 58 5.64 -0.29 -9.64
CA ALA A 58 4.50 0.49 -9.18
C ALA A 58 4.15 1.65 -10.11
N THR A 59 5.15 2.33 -10.68
CA THR A 59 4.92 3.55 -11.45
C THR A 59 3.96 3.37 -12.62
N PRO A 60 4.15 2.40 -13.54
CA PRO A 60 3.22 2.25 -14.65
C PRO A 60 1.82 1.85 -14.21
N ARG A 61 1.70 1.08 -13.13
CA ARG A 61 0.39 0.69 -12.59
C ARG A 61 -0.35 1.86 -12.00
N LEU A 62 0.36 2.73 -11.28
CA LEU A 62 -0.23 3.95 -10.71
C LEU A 62 -0.61 4.95 -11.79
N GLN A 63 0.20 5.08 -12.85
CA GLN A 63 -0.14 5.88 -14.02
C GLN A 63 -1.45 5.42 -14.64
N GLU A 64 -1.62 4.11 -14.80
CA GLU A 64 -2.85 3.54 -15.35
C GLU A 64 -4.05 3.79 -14.44
N ARG A 65 -3.89 3.66 -13.13
CA ARG A 65 -4.97 3.91 -12.18
C ARG A 65 -5.38 5.38 -12.14
N VAL A 66 -4.42 6.30 -12.24
CA VAL A 66 -4.72 7.74 -12.34
C VAL A 66 -5.51 8.02 -13.61
N ARG A 67 -5.11 7.42 -14.72
CA ARG A 67 -5.82 7.59 -16.01
C ARG A 67 -7.25 7.06 -15.91
N ALA A 68 -7.44 5.88 -15.35
CA ALA A 68 -8.75 5.27 -15.18
C ALA A 68 -9.66 6.11 -14.25
N ALA A 69 -9.11 6.58 -13.12
CA ALA A 69 -9.85 7.42 -12.18
C ALA A 69 -10.22 8.78 -12.79
N SER A 70 -9.35 9.36 -13.62
CA SER A 70 -9.62 10.64 -14.30
C SER A 70 -10.78 10.54 -15.28
N GLY A 71 -10.99 9.36 -15.87
CA GLY A 71 -12.09 9.13 -16.80
C GLY A 71 -13.41 8.82 -16.13
N ALA A 72 -13.44 8.61 -14.81
CA ALA A 72 -14.62 8.20 -14.07
C ALA A 72 -15.17 9.37 -13.25
N ALA A 73 -16.30 9.93 -13.65
CA ALA A 73 -16.95 11.01 -12.91
C ALA A 73 -17.34 10.53 -11.50
N GLY A 74 -17.10 11.35 -10.48
CA GLY A 74 -17.52 11.09 -9.11
C GLY A 74 -16.51 10.40 -8.19
N PHE A 75 -15.30 10.11 -8.67
CA PHE A 75 -14.25 9.47 -7.85
C PHE A 75 -13.14 10.45 -7.45
N GLY A 76 -13.50 11.68 -7.07
CA GLY A 76 -12.53 12.72 -6.73
C GLY A 76 -11.54 12.35 -5.65
N TYR A 77 -11.99 11.67 -4.59
CA TYR A 77 -11.10 11.25 -3.51
C TYR A 77 -10.07 10.21 -3.97
N GLU A 78 -10.51 9.23 -4.76
CA GLU A 78 -9.61 8.21 -5.27
C GLU A 78 -8.55 8.80 -6.19
N ILE A 79 -8.93 9.74 -7.07
CA ILE A 79 -7.97 10.35 -7.97
C ILE A 79 -6.91 11.14 -7.20
N VAL A 80 -7.29 11.85 -6.13
CA VAL A 80 -6.35 12.58 -5.28
C VAL A 80 -5.35 11.62 -4.64
N LEU A 81 -5.84 10.50 -4.09
CA LEU A 81 -4.99 9.50 -3.46
C LEU A 81 -4.05 8.85 -4.48
N MET A 82 -4.57 8.46 -5.64
CA MET A 82 -3.77 7.84 -6.69
C MET A 82 -2.70 8.77 -7.24
N ARG A 83 -3.00 10.06 -7.38
CA ARG A 83 -2.01 11.07 -7.78
C ARG A 83 -0.91 11.24 -6.73
N ARG A 84 -1.28 11.19 -5.45
CA ARG A 84 -0.32 11.25 -4.35
C ARG A 84 0.62 10.03 -4.40
N TYR A 85 0.08 8.85 -4.60
CA TYR A 85 0.87 7.63 -4.74
C TYR A 85 1.79 7.70 -5.96
N LEU A 86 1.25 8.14 -7.10
CA LEU A 86 2.05 8.28 -8.31
C LEU A 86 3.22 9.26 -8.12
N SER A 87 2.98 10.36 -7.43
CA SER A 87 4.03 11.33 -7.12
C SER A 87 5.17 10.68 -6.33
N TYR A 88 4.85 9.87 -5.31
CA TYR A 88 5.87 9.14 -4.56
C TYR A 88 6.63 8.15 -5.45
N ALA A 89 5.91 7.39 -6.27
CA ALA A 89 6.53 6.41 -7.16
C ALA A 89 7.48 7.08 -8.17
N GLU A 90 7.10 8.22 -8.71
CA GLU A 90 7.94 8.99 -9.64
C GLU A 90 9.20 9.53 -8.96
N GLN A 91 9.19 9.68 -7.65
CA GLN A 91 10.36 10.05 -6.86
C GLN A 91 11.22 8.84 -6.46
N GLY A 92 10.84 7.64 -6.90
CA GLY A 92 11.60 6.43 -6.64
C GLY A 92 11.11 5.60 -5.45
N ALA A 93 9.94 5.90 -4.91
CA ALA A 93 9.43 5.18 -3.75
C ALA A 93 9.22 3.69 -4.05
N GLY A 94 9.64 2.85 -3.11
CA GLY A 94 9.26 1.45 -3.08
C GLY A 94 7.98 1.27 -2.26
N TRP A 95 7.27 0.17 -2.48
CA TRP A 95 5.91 -0.03 -1.99
C TRP A 95 5.73 -1.39 -1.35
N MET A 96 4.80 -1.45 -0.42
CA MET A 96 4.27 -2.72 0.06
C MET A 96 2.79 -2.58 0.40
N ILE A 97 2.06 -3.69 0.24
CA ILE A 97 0.69 -3.85 0.70
C ILE A 97 0.71 -4.99 1.70
N VAL A 98 0.38 -4.71 2.96
CA VAL A 98 0.54 -5.65 4.07
C VAL A 98 -0.80 -6.03 4.65
N TYR A 99 -1.07 -7.33 4.74
CA TYR A 99 -2.27 -7.85 5.36
C TYR A 99 -2.27 -7.53 6.86
N ALA A 100 -3.33 -6.86 7.30
CA ALA A 100 -3.48 -6.40 8.69
C ALA A 100 -4.90 -6.69 9.17
N PRO A 101 -5.18 -7.95 9.60
CA PRO A 101 -6.54 -8.37 9.94
C PRO A 101 -7.07 -7.77 11.24
N ASP A 102 -6.19 -7.24 12.09
CA ASP A 102 -6.57 -6.69 13.40
C ASP A 102 -5.69 -5.51 13.79
N ASP A 103 -6.07 -4.83 14.89
CA ASP A 103 -5.37 -3.65 15.37
C ASP A 103 -3.95 -3.95 15.84
N ALA A 104 -3.70 -5.16 16.35
CA ALA A 104 -2.36 -5.54 16.78
C ALA A 104 -1.39 -5.61 15.58
N ALA A 105 -1.85 -6.17 14.47
CA ALA A 105 -1.06 -6.18 13.23
C ALA A 105 -0.82 -4.77 12.71
N VAL A 106 -1.84 -3.91 12.74
CA VAL A 106 -1.71 -2.51 12.32
C VAL A 106 -0.66 -1.79 13.17
N GLN A 107 -0.67 -1.99 14.48
CA GLN A 107 0.32 -1.33 15.35
C GLN A 107 1.75 -1.73 15.02
N ARG A 108 2.00 -3.01 14.73
CA ARG A 108 3.33 -3.46 14.31
C ARG A 108 3.76 -2.82 12.99
N ILE A 109 2.81 -2.66 12.06
CA ILE A 109 3.07 -1.97 10.79
C ILE A 109 3.40 -0.50 11.03
N VAL A 110 2.66 0.18 11.89
CA VAL A 110 2.91 1.59 12.22
C VAL A 110 4.30 1.77 12.83
N ASP A 111 4.70 0.89 13.72
CA ASP A 111 6.03 0.94 14.35
C ASP A 111 7.15 0.83 13.30
N VAL A 112 7.01 -0.09 12.34
CA VAL A 112 7.96 -0.22 11.23
C VAL A 112 7.92 0.99 10.31
N ALA A 113 6.72 1.48 9.98
CA ALA A 113 6.56 2.66 9.13
C ALA A 113 7.30 3.88 9.72
N LYS A 114 7.16 4.10 11.01
CA LYS A 114 7.85 5.20 11.70
C LYS A 114 9.35 4.99 11.75
N ARG A 115 9.79 3.78 12.02
CA ARG A 115 11.22 3.44 12.10
C ARG A 115 11.95 3.72 10.79
N PHE A 116 11.32 3.45 9.65
CA PHE A 116 11.91 3.62 8.33
C PHE A 116 11.42 4.86 7.60
N ASN A 117 10.75 5.78 8.30
CA ASN A 117 10.28 7.06 7.76
C ASN A 117 9.43 6.90 6.50
N ALA A 118 8.40 6.04 6.59
CA ALA A 118 7.49 5.82 5.47
C ALA A 118 6.88 7.13 4.98
N LYS A 119 6.74 7.28 3.68
CA LYS A 119 6.11 8.45 3.06
C LYS A 119 4.60 8.44 3.30
N CYS A 120 4.02 7.27 3.39
CA CYS A 120 2.61 7.09 3.73
C CYS A 120 2.39 5.69 4.31
N ALA A 121 1.33 5.56 5.09
CA ALA A 121 0.81 4.29 5.56
C ALA A 121 -0.70 4.43 5.65
N VAL A 122 -1.42 3.81 4.72
CA VAL A 122 -2.86 3.97 4.56
C VAL A 122 -3.54 2.64 4.82
N ARG A 123 -4.38 2.59 5.86
CA ARG A 123 -5.22 1.43 6.16
C ARG A 123 -6.51 1.52 5.36
N TYR A 124 -6.82 0.45 4.66
CA TYR A 124 -8.05 0.39 3.86
C TYR A 124 -9.13 -0.35 4.63
N HIS A 125 -10.20 0.37 4.90
CA HIS A 125 -11.45 -0.18 5.43
C HIS A 125 -12.43 -0.38 4.28
N ARG A 126 -13.52 -1.04 4.55
CA ARG A 126 -14.49 -1.39 3.53
C ARG A 126 -15.01 -0.17 2.76
N LEU A 127 -15.29 0.93 3.45
CA LEU A 127 -15.87 2.14 2.86
C LEU A 127 -15.04 3.39 3.10
N ALA A 128 -13.84 3.27 3.65
CA ALA A 128 -13.03 4.42 4.00
C ALA A 128 -11.55 4.04 4.07
N ASN A 129 -10.69 5.04 3.95
CA ASN A 129 -9.25 4.90 4.14
C ASN A 129 -8.83 5.70 5.35
N GLU A 130 -7.76 5.27 6.01
CA GLU A 130 -7.25 5.90 7.21
C GLU A 130 -5.74 6.10 7.10
N ASP A 131 -5.28 7.35 7.18
CA ASP A 131 -3.85 7.65 7.28
C ASP A 131 -3.37 7.28 8.68
N LEU A 132 -2.34 6.43 8.76
CA LEU A 132 -1.80 5.94 10.03
C LEU A 132 -0.64 6.78 10.54
N ILE A 133 -0.04 7.57 9.68
CA ILE A 133 1.10 8.41 10.01
C ILE A 133 0.94 9.82 9.45
#